data_08ad60ae6e97fb8080c49ae5f0d6b097
#
_entry.id   08ad60ae6e97fb8080c49ae5f0d6b097
#
_cell.length_a   1.000
_cell.length_b   1.000
_cell.length_c   1.000
_cell.angle_alpha   90.00
_cell.angle_beta   90.00
_cell.angle_gamma   90.00
#
_symmetry.space_group_name_H-M   'P 1'
#
loop_
_entity.id
_entity.type
_entity.pdbx_description
1 polymer ?
#
loop_
_entity_poly.entity_id
_entity_poly.type
_entity_poly.pdbx_seq_one_letter_code
_entity_poly.pdbx_strand_id
1 'polypeptide(L)'
;MITLSHIENTKAFPALVALQAYLGFGQEVVRARSFNDFGPGQSDRAVCAALASRIVVNELAGDTTIPVGDMSVRRDFTDVRDVVRAYRLLAERGRPGLAYNVCSGQSVSVKHVADRLLALSGDLMRMEPRKTLFRPVDLPELRGDPTLIRNHTDWTPLIDLESTLADVLKDWRSRSSR
;
A
#
# COMPACT_ATOMS: atom_id res chain seq x y z
N MET A 1 -1.60 10.45 20.82
CA MET A 1 -2.55 9.31 20.98
C MET A 1 -2.61 8.61 19.62
N ILE A 2 -2.07 7.40 19.49
CA ILE A 2 -2.07 6.67 18.22
C ILE A 2 -3.39 5.95 18.14
N THR A 3 -4.31 6.43 17.30
CA THR A 3 -5.56 5.69 17.00
C THR A 3 -5.22 4.66 15.94
N LEU A 4 -5.14 3.40 16.35
CA LEU A 4 -4.80 2.30 15.45
C LEU A 4 -6.09 1.78 14.81
N SER A 5 -6.15 1.70 13.48
CA SER A 5 -7.17 0.97 12.75
C SER A 5 -7.05 -0.53 13.00
N HIS A 6 -8.07 -1.31 12.67
CA HIS A 6 -8.07 -2.77 12.92
C HIS A 6 -6.88 -3.51 12.23
N ILE A 7 -6.41 -3.02 11.10
CA ILE A 7 -5.21 -3.53 10.40
C ILE A 7 -3.94 -3.05 11.11
N GLU A 8 -3.95 -1.82 11.63
CA GLU A 8 -2.83 -1.24 12.38
C GLU A 8 -2.63 -1.90 13.74
N ASN A 9 -3.69 -2.35 14.40
CA ASN A 9 -3.59 -3.11 15.65
C ASN A 9 -2.80 -4.41 15.48
N THR A 10 -2.92 -5.09 14.34
CA THR A 10 -2.14 -6.30 14.03
C THR A 10 -0.65 -5.98 13.83
N LYS A 11 -0.30 -4.78 13.37
CA LYS A 11 1.09 -4.31 13.23
C LYS A 11 1.67 -3.72 14.54
N ALA A 12 0.82 -3.23 15.44
CA ALA A 12 1.25 -2.62 16.70
C ALA A 12 1.84 -3.64 17.68
N PHE A 13 1.25 -4.82 17.80
CA PHE A 13 1.73 -5.84 18.72
C PHE A 13 3.16 -6.33 18.38
N PRO A 14 3.49 -6.72 17.14
CA PRO A 14 4.88 -7.03 16.78
C PRO A 14 5.85 -5.87 17.02
N ALA A 15 5.42 -4.63 16.81
CA ALA A 15 6.27 -3.46 17.05
C ALA A 15 6.57 -3.25 18.54
N LEU A 16 5.63 -3.58 19.44
CA LEU A 16 5.84 -3.55 20.89
C LEU A 16 6.73 -4.68 21.37
N VAL A 17 6.54 -5.90 20.86
CA VAL A 17 7.42 -7.06 21.16
C VAL A 17 8.86 -6.74 20.72
N ALA A 18 9.03 -6.18 19.53
CA ALA A 18 10.35 -5.77 19.03
C ALA A 18 10.99 -4.68 19.88
N LEU A 19 10.21 -3.72 20.40
CA LEU A 19 10.70 -2.71 21.32
C LEU A 19 11.10 -3.32 22.66
N GLN A 20 10.31 -4.25 23.19
CA GLN A 20 10.63 -4.99 24.42
C GLN A 20 11.93 -5.79 24.27
N ALA A 21 12.13 -6.43 23.09
CA ALA A 21 13.36 -7.16 22.81
C ALA A 21 14.60 -6.25 22.87
N TYR A 22 14.47 -5.04 22.34
CA TYR A 22 15.56 -4.05 22.43
C TYR A 22 15.79 -3.55 23.87
N LEU A 23 14.72 -3.09 24.55
CA LEU A 23 14.85 -2.46 25.88
C LEU A 23 15.14 -3.47 27.00
N GLY A 24 14.52 -4.66 26.94
CA GLY A 24 14.60 -5.66 28.01
C GLY A 24 15.74 -6.66 27.84
N PHE A 25 16.15 -6.93 26.61
CA PHE A 25 17.14 -7.99 26.31
C PHE A 25 18.36 -7.49 25.54
N GLY A 26 18.44 -6.20 25.24
CA GLY A 26 19.58 -5.61 24.52
C GLY A 26 19.73 -6.09 23.06
N GLN A 27 18.67 -6.63 22.47
CA GLN A 27 18.72 -7.11 21.07
C GLN A 27 18.75 -5.92 20.10
N GLU A 28 19.61 -6.00 19.09
CA GLU A 28 19.68 -4.99 18.03
C GLU A 28 18.50 -5.13 17.06
N VAL A 29 17.39 -4.48 17.36
CA VAL A 29 16.17 -4.53 16.56
C VAL A 29 15.88 -3.19 15.91
N VAL A 30 15.74 -3.17 14.59
CA VAL A 30 15.22 -2.04 13.82
C VAL A 30 13.79 -2.33 13.43
N ARG A 31 12.89 -1.37 13.65
CA ARG A 31 11.46 -1.52 13.35
C ARG A 31 11.11 -0.76 12.08
N ALA A 32 10.71 -1.48 11.02
CA ALA A 32 10.19 -0.89 9.80
C ALA A 32 8.66 -0.87 9.82
N ARG A 33 8.05 0.28 9.54
CA ARG A 33 6.60 0.49 9.45
C ARG A 33 6.24 0.84 8.02
N SER A 34 5.96 -0.17 7.20
CA SER A 34 5.44 0.08 5.85
C SER A 34 3.99 0.54 5.90
N PHE A 35 3.64 1.50 5.03
CA PHE A 35 2.28 2.01 4.88
C PHE A 35 1.50 1.12 3.90
N ASN A 36 0.99 1.65 2.79
CA ASN A 36 0.27 0.84 1.81
C ASN A 36 1.24 0.43 0.70
N ASP A 37 1.98 -0.63 0.94
CA ASP A 37 2.82 -1.25 -0.08
C ASP A 37 1.95 -1.98 -1.10
N PHE A 38 2.26 -1.83 -2.39
CA PHE A 38 1.54 -2.45 -3.48
C PHE A 38 2.45 -2.78 -4.66
N GLY A 39 2.02 -3.72 -5.49
CA GLY A 39 2.79 -4.15 -6.65
C GLY A 39 2.29 -5.47 -7.24
N PRO A 40 2.94 -5.96 -8.30
CA PRO A 40 2.66 -7.28 -8.86
C PRO A 40 2.76 -8.38 -7.80
N GLY A 41 1.95 -9.41 -7.93
CA GLY A 41 1.91 -10.52 -6.98
C GLY A 41 0.95 -10.31 -5.80
N GLN A 42 0.44 -9.11 -5.58
CA GLN A 42 -0.44 -8.80 -4.45
C GLN A 42 -1.82 -9.48 -4.59
N SER A 43 -2.38 -9.89 -3.46
CA SER A 43 -3.74 -10.44 -3.37
C SER A 43 -4.79 -9.35 -3.58
N ASP A 44 -5.96 -9.73 -4.13
CA ASP A 44 -7.16 -8.89 -4.31
C ASP A 44 -7.82 -8.40 -3.01
N ARG A 45 -7.25 -8.73 -1.85
CA ARG A 45 -7.64 -8.13 -0.56
C ARG A 45 -7.14 -6.70 -0.41
N ALA A 46 -6.10 -6.32 -1.15
CA ALA A 46 -5.55 -4.96 -1.17
C ALA A 46 -6.21 -4.11 -2.26
N VAL A 47 -6.46 -2.83 -1.96
CA VAL A 47 -7.32 -1.96 -2.80
C VAL A 47 -6.85 -1.83 -4.25
N CYS A 48 -5.54 -1.63 -4.50
CA CYS A 48 -5.03 -1.49 -5.87
C CYS A 48 -5.19 -2.79 -6.67
N ALA A 49 -4.85 -3.93 -6.05
CA ALA A 49 -5.00 -5.24 -6.65
C ALA A 49 -6.47 -5.62 -6.84
N ALA A 50 -7.37 -5.28 -5.90
CA ALA A 50 -8.80 -5.49 -6.02
C ALA A 50 -9.41 -4.72 -7.19
N LEU A 51 -9.00 -3.46 -7.39
CA LEU A 51 -9.45 -2.65 -8.51
C LEU A 51 -8.95 -3.23 -9.85
N ALA A 52 -7.66 -3.56 -9.93
CA ALA A 52 -7.07 -4.16 -11.13
C ALA A 52 -7.72 -5.53 -11.48
N SER A 53 -7.94 -6.39 -10.48
CA SER A 53 -8.62 -7.66 -10.65
C SER A 53 -10.04 -7.50 -11.25
N ARG A 54 -10.82 -6.57 -10.67
CA ARG A 54 -12.19 -6.29 -11.15
C ARG A 54 -12.21 -5.71 -12.57
N ILE A 55 -11.26 -4.84 -12.91
CA ILE A 55 -11.11 -4.33 -14.26
C ILE A 55 -10.88 -5.51 -15.23
N VAL A 56 -9.91 -6.38 -14.93
CA VAL A 56 -9.57 -7.51 -15.79
C VAL A 56 -10.74 -8.50 -15.92
N VAL A 57 -11.47 -8.77 -14.84
CA VAL A 57 -12.68 -9.60 -14.89
C VAL A 57 -13.73 -8.99 -15.83
N ASN A 58 -13.95 -7.68 -15.74
CA ASN A 58 -14.90 -6.98 -16.60
C ASN A 58 -14.43 -6.91 -18.07
N GLU A 59 -13.12 -6.73 -18.32
CA GLU A 59 -12.54 -6.84 -19.69
C GLU A 59 -12.91 -8.17 -20.33
N LEU A 60 -12.83 -9.27 -19.59
CA LEU A 60 -13.15 -10.62 -20.09
C LEU A 60 -14.65 -10.87 -20.22
N ALA A 61 -15.47 -10.31 -19.35
CA ALA A 61 -16.92 -10.48 -19.34
C ALA A 61 -17.66 -9.50 -20.27
N GLY A 62 -17.01 -8.43 -20.73
CA GLY A 62 -17.63 -7.33 -21.46
C GLY A 62 -18.50 -6.42 -20.59
N ASP A 63 -18.31 -6.45 -19.26
CA ASP A 63 -19.03 -5.62 -18.33
C ASP A 63 -18.42 -4.21 -18.23
N THR A 64 -19.27 -3.21 -18.05
CA THR A 64 -18.86 -1.80 -18.03
C THR A 64 -18.96 -1.13 -16.66
N THR A 65 -19.38 -1.87 -15.62
CA THR A 65 -19.60 -1.30 -14.28
C THR A 65 -18.84 -2.10 -13.22
N ILE A 66 -18.06 -1.36 -12.40
CA ILE A 66 -17.23 -1.93 -11.34
C ILE A 66 -17.77 -1.46 -9.99
N PRO A 67 -18.33 -2.33 -9.14
CA PRO A 67 -18.77 -1.97 -7.81
C PRO A 67 -17.57 -1.67 -6.92
N VAL A 68 -17.60 -0.52 -6.22
CA VAL A 68 -16.52 -0.06 -5.34
C VAL A 68 -17.05 0.45 -3.99
N GLY A 69 -16.18 0.49 -2.98
CA GLY A 69 -16.45 1.10 -1.69
C GLY A 69 -16.24 2.62 -1.71
N ASP A 70 -15.91 3.19 -0.54
CA ASP A 70 -15.55 4.60 -0.44
C ASP A 70 -14.21 4.87 -1.13
N MET A 71 -14.25 5.68 -2.17
CA MET A 71 -13.07 6.07 -2.95
C MET A 71 -12.50 7.44 -2.54
N SER A 72 -13.14 8.14 -1.59
CA SER A 72 -12.68 9.45 -1.12
C SER A 72 -11.47 9.36 -0.19
N VAL A 73 -11.29 8.22 0.46
CA VAL A 73 -10.19 7.97 1.40
C VAL A 73 -8.83 8.09 0.72
N ARG A 74 -7.87 8.66 1.44
CA ARG A 74 -6.52 8.92 0.93
C ARG A 74 -5.48 8.01 1.60
N ARG A 75 -4.56 7.49 0.81
CA ARG A 75 -3.51 6.55 1.28
C ARG A 75 -2.16 6.93 0.69
N ASP A 76 -1.12 6.68 1.48
CA ASP A 76 0.28 6.78 1.05
C ASP A 76 0.70 5.43 0.48
N PHE A 77 0.86 5.39 -0.84
CA PHE A 77 1.22 4.19 -1.58
C PHE A 77 2.71 4.18 -1.91
N THR A 78 3.34 3.02 -1.76
CA THR A 78 4.75 2.81 -2.10
C THR A 78 4.91 1.49 -2.83
N ASP A 79 5.66 1.49 -3.92
CA ASP A 79 5.96 0.25 -4.66
C ASP A 79 6.67 -0.77 -3.76
N VAL A 80 6.25 -2.02 -3.81
CA VAL A 80 6.81 -3.10 -2.97
C VAL A 80 8.30 -3.30 -3.19
N ARG A 81 8.82 -3.03 -4.40
CA ARG A 81 10.26 -3.13 -4.73
C ARG A 81 11.06 -2.04 -3.98
N ASP A 82 10.49 -0.85 -3.85
CA ASP A 82 11.07 0.23 -3.03
C ASP A 82 11.00 -0.10 -1.53
N VAL A 83 9.90 -0.75 -1.08
CA VAL A 83 9.79 -1.21 0.31
C VAL A 83 10.85 -2.26 0.63
N VAL A 84 11.07 -3.24 -0.25
CA VAL A 84 12.13 -4.25 -0.07
C VAL A 84 13.52 -3.60 -0.03
N ARG A 85 13.77 -2.61 -0.89
CA ARG A 85 15.01 -1.83 -0.86
C ARG A 85 15.17 -1.06 0.46
N ALA A 86 14.09 -0.48 0.99
CA ALA A 86 14.11 0.16 2.31
C ALA A 86 14.48 -0.82 3.42
N TYR A 87 13.92 -2.03 3.41
CA TYR A 87 14.24 -3.05 4.42
C TYR A 87 15.71 -3.45 4.39
N ARG A 88 16.31 -3.61 3.19
CA ARG A 88 17.74 -3.88 3.05
C ARG A 88 18.58 -2.74 3.63
N LEU A 89 18.29 -1.50 3.26
CA LEU A 89 19.03 -0.34 3.77
C LEU A 89 18.88 -0.16 5.29
N LEU A 90 17.70 -0.46 5.84
CA LEU A 90 17.48 -0.42 7.29
C LEU A 90 18.24 -1.53 8.02
N ALA A 91 18.41 -2.71 7.41
CA ALA A 91 19.25 -3.77 7.96
C ALA A 91 20.74 -3.39 7.97
N GLU A 92 21.21 -2.63 6.97
CA GLU A 92 22.59 -2.18 6.83
C GLU A 92 22.92 -0.93 7.66
N ARG A 93 21.98 0.03 7.78
CA ARG A 93 22.24 1.39 8.29
C ARG A 93 21.24 1.86 9.34
N GLY A 94 20.18 1.09 9.60
CA GLY A 94 19.18 1.44 10.60
C GLY A 94 19.76 1.41 12.01
N ARG A 95 19.31 2.34 12.86
CA ARG A 95 19.76 2.39 14.25
C ARG A 95 18.86 1.52 15.13
N PRO A 96 19.43 0.58 15.91
CA PRO A 96 18.66 -0.25 16.83
C PRO A 96 17.78 0.58 17.78
N GLY A 97 16.62 0.06 18.12
CA GLY A 97 15.64 0.71 18.98
C GLY A 97 14.73 1.72 18.27
N LEU A 98 15.08 2.18 17.04
CA LEU A 98 14.28 3.15 16.33
C LEU A 98 13.20 2.49 15.46
N ALA A 99 12.13 3.25 15.18
CA ALA A 99 11.08 2.87 14.25
C ALA A 99 11.10 3.81 13.03
N TYR A 100 11.17 3.23 11.85
CA TYR A 100 11.25 3.94 10.57
C TYR A 100 9.96 3.76 9.78
N ASN A 101 9.34 4.86 9.37
CA ASN A 101 8.24 4.79 8.42
C ASN A 101 8.79 4.57 7.01
N VAL A 102 8.32 3.52 6.35
CA VAL A 102 8.60 3.24 4.95
C VAL A 102 7.37 3.66 4.15
N CYS A 103 7.44 4.84 3.55
CA CYS A 103 6.32 5.51 2.90
C CYS A 103 6.84 6.56 1.91
N SER A 104 5.98 6.97 0.97
CA SER A 104 6.34 8.02 0.00
C SER A 104 6.35 9.43 0.62
N GLY A 105 5.53 9.65 1.63
CA GLY A 105 5.24 10.96 2.22
C GLY A 105 4.15 11.72 1.46
N GLN A 106 3.53 11.09 0.46
CA GLN A 106 2.43 11.65 -0.32
C GLN A 106 1.21 10.74 -0.25
N SER A 107 0.03 11.31 -0.09
CA SER A 107 -1.21 10.56 -0.14
C SER A 107 -2.00 10.88 -1.40
N VAL A 108 -2.58 9.86 -2.01
CA VAL A 108 -3.52 9.99 -3.12
C VAL A 108 -4.86 9.34 -2.76
N SER A 109 -5.95 9.83 -3.34
CA SER A 109 -7.27 9.22 -3.11
C SER A 109 -7.36 7.87 -3.82
N VAL A 110 -8.16 6.96 -3.26
CA VAL A 110 -8.50 5.70 -3.93
C VAL A 110 -9.18 5.98 -5.26
N LYS A 111 -9.95 7.08 -5.36
CA LYS A 111 -10.53 7.54 -6.63
C LYS A 111 -9.45 7.80 -7.67
N HIS A 112 -8.39 8.52 -7.32
CA HIS A 112 -7.27 8.79 -8.25
C HIS A 112 -6.66 7.48 -8.76
N VAL A 113 -6.40 6.52 -7.87
CA VAL A 113 -5.89 5.18 -8.25
C VAL A 113 -6.84 4.48 -9.23
N ALA A 114 -8.14 4.51 -8.95
CA ALA A 114 -9.16 3.90 -9.81
C ALA A 114 -9.22 4.56 -11.19
N ASP A 115 -9.22 5.90 -11.25
CA ASP A 115 -9.22 6.66 -12.49
C ASP A 115 -7.98 6.34 -13.36
N ARG A 116 -6.79 6.20 -12.72
CA ARG A 116 -5.55 5.83 -13.43
C ARG A 116 -5.58 4.39 -13.96
N LEU A 117 -6.08 3.43 -13.18
CA LEU A 117 -6.24 2.06 -13.64
C LEU A 117 -7.23 1.95 -14.81
N LEU A 118 -8.36 2.69 -14.77
CA LEU A 118 -9.29 2.77 -15.88
C LEU A 118 -8.65 3.37 -17.13
N ALA A 119 -7.87 4.44 -16.99
CA ALA A 119 -7.14 5.01 -18.13
C ALA A 119 -6.13 4.02 -18.73
N LEU A 120 -5.46 3.22 -17.91
CA LEU A 120 -4.51 2.19 -18.34
C LEU A 120 -5.19 0.98 -18.97
N SER A 121 -6.44 0.68 -18.60
CA SER A 121 -7.20 -0.42 -19.23
C SER A 121 -7.57 -0.11 -20.68
N GLY A 122 -7.86 1.13 -20.98
CA GLY A 122 -8.31 1.57 -22.29
C GLY A 122 -9.81 1.31 -22.57
N ASP A 123 -10.51 0.66 -21.66
CA ASP A 123 -11.91 0.31 -21.79
C ASP A 123 -12.86 1.34 -21.18
N LEU A 124 -14.07 1.45 -21.78
CA LEU A 124 -15.12 2.34 -21.29
C LEU A 124 -15.86 1.74 -20.09
N MET A 125 -15.17 1.68 -18.95
CA MET A 125 -15.75 1.21 -17.68
C MET A 125 -15.99 2.39 -16.73
N ARG A 126 -16.91 2.21 -15.77
CA ARG A 126 -17.21 3.19 -14.72
C ARG A 126 -17.15 2.54 -13.33
N MET A 127 -16.62 3.26 -12.36
CA MET A 127 -16.70 2.89 -10.95
C MET A 127 -18.07 3.26 -10.38
N GLU A 128 -18.73 2.31 -9.69
CA GLU A 128 -20.03 2.51 -9.04
C GLU A 128 -19.91 2.32 -7.54
N PRO A 129 -19.95 3.41 -6.74
CA PRO A 129 -19.90 3.30 -5.30
C PRO A 129 -21.12 2.56 -4.74
N ARG A 130 -20.90 1.53 -3.93
CA ARG A 130 -21.95 0.78 -3.23
C ARG A 130 -21.74 0.84 -1.72
N LYS A 131 -22.73 1.36 -1.00
CA LYS A 131 -22.67 1.52 0.47
C LYS A 131 -22.38 0.23 1.22
N THR A 132 -22.80 -0.93 0.67
CA THR A 132 -22.53 -2.25 1.23
C THR A 132 -21.04 -2.63 1.24
N LEU A 133 -20.22 -1.94 0.44
CA LEU A 133 -18.76 -2.12 0.37
C LEU A 133 -17.99 -1.08 1.18
N PHE A 134 -18.68 -0.15 1.85
CA PHE A 134 -18.04 0.84 2.73
C PHE A 134 -17.61 0.16 4.02
N ARG A 135 -16.40 0.49 4.48
CA ARG A 135 -15.95 0.01 5.79
C ARG A 135 -16.66 0.79 6.89
N PRO A 136 -17.09 0.14 7.99
CA PRO A 136 -17.77 0.82 9.09
C PRO A 136 -16.94 1.93 9.73
N VAL A 137 -15.61 1.74 9.78
CA VAL A 137 -14.64 2.70 10.28
C VAL A 137 -13.47 2.73 9.30
N ASP A 138 -13.20 3.88 8.73
CA ASP A 138 -12.00 4.11 7.90
C ASP A 138 -11.42 5.50 8.19
N LEU A 139 -10.09 5.60 8.18
CA LEU A 139 -9.42 6.89 8.33
C LEU A 139 -9.52 7.66 7.01
N PRO A 140 -9.97 8.93 7.01
CA PRO A 140 -10.07 9.73 5.79
C PRO A 140 -8.73 9.84 5.05
N GLU A 141 -7.63 9.97 5.80
CA GLU A 141 -6.28 10.04 5.26
C GLU A 141 -5.30 9.27 6.14
N LEU A 142 -4.42 8.49 5.50
CA LEU A 142 -3.26 7.88 6.11
C LEU A 142 -2.03 8.22 5.26
N ARG A 143 -1.19 9.12 5.80
CA ARG A 143 0.06 9.57 5.18
C ARG A 143 1.20 9.44 6.18
N GLY A 144 2.34 8.91 5.74
CA GLY A 144 3.53 8.77 6.58
C GLY A 144 4.50 9.94 6.43
N ASP A 145 5.41 10.03 7.41
CA ASP A 145 6.58 10.90 7.34
C ASP A 145 7.84 10.02 7.17
N PRO A 146 8.50 10.06 5.99
CA PRO A 146 9.71 9.29 5.71
C PRO A 146 11.01 10.00 6.13
N THR A 147 10.96 11.12 6.84
CA THR A 147 12.14 11.95 7.14
C THR A 147 13.25 11.15 7.82
N LEU A 148 12.90 10.30 8.79
CA LEU A 148 13.90 9.54 9.54
C LEU A 148 14.64 8.51 8.69
N ILE A 149 13.93 7.77 7.83
CA ILE A 149 14.58 6.80 6.93
C ILE A 149 15.45 7.51 5.90
N ARG A 150 14.99 8.62 5.35
CA ARG A 150 15.77 9.45 4.41
C ARG A 150 17.09 9.91 5.05
N ASN A 151 17.02 10.47 6.25
CA ASN A 151 18.19 11.02 6.93
C ASN A 151 19.23 9.96 7.32
N HIS A 152 18.81 8.72 7.60
CA HIS A 152 19.72 7.68 8.06
C HIS A 152 20.21 6.74 6.95
N THR A 153 19.48 6.65 5.84
CA THR A 153 19.78 5.64 4.79
C THR A 153 19.81 6.22 3.38
N ASP A 154 19.52 7.50 3.18
CA ASP A 154 19.34 8.16 1.89
C ASP A 154 18.23 7.52 1.04
N TRP A 155 17.36 6.70 1.65
CA TRP A 155 16.28 6.04 0.93
C TRP A 155 15.21 7.03 0.49
N THR A 156 14.82 6.93 -0.76
CA THR A 156 13.62 7.57 -1.34
C THR A 156 12.93 6.60 -2.27
N PRO A 157 11.60 6.64 -2.45
CA PRO A 157 10.95 5.84 -3.48
C PRO A 157 11.45 6.26 -4.86
N LEU A 158 11.70 5.28 -5.74
CA LEU A 158 12.21 5.46 -7.10
C LEU A 158 11.17 5.13 -8.16
N ILE A 159 10.20 4.28 -7.81
CA ILE A 159 9.16 3.81 -8.73
C ILE A 159 7.90 4.62 -8.47
N ASP A 160 7.41 5.28 -9.51
CA ASP A 160 6.21 6.10 -9.41
C ASP A 160 4.92 5.25 -9.37
N LEU A 161 3.83 5.90 -8.96
CA LEU A 161 2.51 5.27 -8.83
C LEU A 161 2.03 4.69 -10.16
N GLU A 162 2.20 5.42 -11.26
CA GLU A 162 1.72 5.02 -12.60
C GLU A 162 2.40 3.75 -13.08
N SER A 163 3.71 3.69 -12.98
CA SER A 163 4.51 2.53 -13.35
C SER A 163 4.08 1.29 -12.56
N THR A 164 3.85 1.45 -11.25
CA THR A 164 3.40 0.35 -10.40
C THR A 164 1.98 -0.10 -10.75
N LEU A 165 1.06 0.84 -11.03
CA LEU A 165 -0.32 0.50 -11.43
C LEU A 165 -0.36 -0.24 -12.77
N ALA A 166 0.46 0.17 -13.74
CA ALA A 166 0.60 -0.52 -15.02
C ALA A 166 1.11 -1.97 -14.82
N ASP A 167 2.13 -2.16 -13.98
CA ASP A 167 2.66 -3.48 -13.66
C ASP A 167 1.62 -4.36 -12.95
N VAL A 168 0.84 -3.81 -12.02
CA VAL A 168 -0.24 -4.53 -11.32
C VAL A 168 -1.33 -4.96 -12.30
N LEU A 169 -1.77 -4.09 -13.20
CA LEU A 169 -2.78 -4.43 -14.21
C LEU A 169 -2.27 -5.52 -15.16
N LYS A 170 -1.03 -5.42 -15.62
CA LYS A 170 -0.37 -6.43 -16.45
C LYS A 170 -0.29 -7.78 -15.76
N ASP A 171 0.08 -7.81 -14.47
CA ASP A 171 0.15 -9.03 -13.67
C ASP A 171 -1.24 -9.69 -13.56
N TRP A 172 -2.30 -8.95 -13.27
CA TRP A 172 -3.65 -9.47 -13.21
C TRP A 172 -4.14 -10.03 -14.56
N ARG A 173 -3.88 -9.35 -15.67
CA ARG A 173 -4.18 -9.86 -17.02
C ARG A 173 -3.46 -11.19 -17.27
N SER A 174 -2.20 -11.31 -16.88
CA SER A 174 -1.42 -12.54 -17.07
C SER A 174 -1.92 -13.71 -16.21
N ARG A 175 -2.49 -13.44 -15.03
CA ARG A 175 -3.08 -14.47 -14.15
C ARG A 175 -4.43 -14.95 -14.64
N SER A 176 -5.23 -14.07 -15.23
CA SER A 176 -6.57 -14.38 -15.72
C SER A 176 -6.56 -15.08 -17.09
N SER A 177 -5.41 -15.12 -17.76
CA SER A 177 -5.22 -15.83 -19.04
C SER A 177 -4.75 -17.28 -18.87
N ARG A 178 -4.59 -17.75 -17.63
CA ARG A 178 -4.20 -19.11 -17.28
C ARG A 178 -5.40 -19.92 -16.84
#